data_d2591a953d4bfdd962b8611958a5ff55
#
_entry.id   d2591a953d4bfdd962b8611958a5ff55
#
_cell.length_a   1.000
_cell.length_b   1.000
_cell.length_c   1.000
_cell.angle_alpha   90.00
_cell.angle_beta   90.00
_cell.angle_gamma   90.00
#
_symmetry.space_group_name_H-M   'P 1'
#
loop_
_entity.id
_entity.type
_entity.pdbx_description
1 polymer ?
#
loop_
_entity_poly.entity_id
_entity_poly.type
_entity_poly.pdbx_seq_one_letter_code
_entity_poly.pdbx_strand_id
1 'polypeptide(L)'
;IDAYAGRVRHKVTGIDLALYVTFFPHLIVGPIVRYDELIPQIVAKKFGRFRLQNILIGLAIFSVGIAKKVIIADNLAVMVDPTFDHVAAGQTVSAVAAWRGALAYTCQLYFDFSGYSDMAIGLARMLGLRFPINFHSPLKARSILDFWRRWHITLTRMTTTYVFAPISMESTRYAARHKLKGLIGTLVMAAPACFITFLLIGLWHGANWTFLLFGLLHSILSIAE
;
A
#
# COMPACT_ATOMS: atom_id res chain seq x y z
N ILE A 1 0.94 12.58 14.00
CA ILE A 1 0.39 13.68 13.16
C ILE A 1 -1.06 13.94 13.55
N ASP A 2 -1.98 12.96 13.47
CA ASP A 2 -3.40 13.17 13.72
C ASP A 2 -3.70 13.64 15.16
N ALA A 3 -3.02 13.08 16.16
CA ALA A 3 -3.15 13.53 17.55
C ALA A 3 -2.69 15.00 17.72
N TYR A 4 -1.54 15.35 17.13
CA TYR A 4 -1.02 16.71 17.16
C TYR A 4 -1.92 17.70 16.41
N ALA A 5 -2.49 17.28 15.28
CA ALA A 5 -3.41 18.09 14.46
C ALA A 5 -4.86 18.16 15.03
N GLY A 6 -5.11 17.56 16.20
CA GLY A 6 -6.45 17.54 16.80
C GLY A 6 -7.49 16.74 16.00
N ARG A 7 -7.05 15.85 15.12
CA ARG A 7 -7.94 15.06 14.26
C ARG A 7 -8.45 13.80 14.93
N VAL A 8 -7.86 13.41 16.07
CA VAL A 8 -8.27 12.22 16.83
C VAL A 8 -9.49 12.58 17.67
N ARG A 9 -10.59 11.88 17.46
CA ARG A 9 -11.87 12.15 18.12
C ARG A 9 -11.93 11.67 19.58
N HIS A 10 -11.01 10.81 20.00
CA HIS A 10 -10.95 10.21 21.33
C HIS A 10 -9.68 10.64 22.05
N LYS A 11 -9.74 10.74 23.38
CA LYS A 11 -8.56 10.99 24.19
C LYS A 11 -7.57 9.85 23.99
N VAL A 12 -6.38 10.16 23.50
CA VAL A 12 -5.29 9.19 23.31
C VAL A 12 -4.67 8.90 24.66
N THR A 13 -4.79 7.65 25.14
CA THR A 13 -4.07 7.20 26.32
C THR A 13 -2.77 6.49 25.92
N GLY A 14 -1.79 6.42 26.84
CA GLY A 14 -0.55 5.68 26.58
C GLY A 14 -0.78 4.20 26.30
N ILE A 15 -1.79 3.61 26.94
CA ILE A 15 -2.17 2.19 26.73
C ILE A 15 -2.77 1.99 25.34
N ASP A 16 -3.67 2.87 24.90
CA ASP A 16 -4.27 2.78 23.56
C ASP A 16 -3.21 2.93 22.47
N LEU A 17 -2.24 3.84 22.70
CA LEU A 17 -1.14 4.04 21.74
C LEU A 17 -0.22 2.81 21.71
N ALA A 18 0.15 2.25 22.87
CA ALA A 18 0.95 1.04 22.95
C ALA A 18 0.24 -0.12 22.25
N LEU A 19 -1.05 -0.33 22.54
CA LEU A 19 -1.87 -1.35 21.89
C LEU A 19 -1.93 -1.14 20.37
N TYR A 20 -2.16 0.09 19.91
CA TYR A 20 -2.20 0.41 18.49
C TYR A 20 -0.87 0.08 17.80
N VAL A 21 0.26 0.48 18.39
CA VAL A 21 1.59 0.27 17.79
C VAL A 21 1.99 -1.21 17.79
N THR A 22 1.61 -1.98 18.82
CA THR A 22 2.01 -3.39 18.96
C THR A 22 0.97 -4.38 18.44
N PHE A 23 -0.11 -3.91 17.82
CA PHE A 23 -1.19 -4.79 17.38
C PHE A 23 -0.76 -5.67 16.21
N PHE A 24 -0.46 -6.92 16.51
CA PHE A 24 0.26 -7.84 15.63
C PHE A 24 -0.34 -8.05 14.22
N PRO A 25 -1.69 -8.02 13.97
CA PRO A 25 -2.20 -8.28 12.64
C PRO A 25 -1.80 -7.27 11.56
N HIS A 26 -1.44 -6.04 11.94
CA HIS A 26 -0.98 -5.04 10.98
C HIS A 26 0.51 -4.70 11.08
N LEU A 27 1.23 -5.29 12.06
CA LEU A 27 2.55 -4.83 12.49
C LEU A 27 3.63 -4.96 11.40
N ILE A 28 3.63 -6.03 10.60
CA ILE A 28 4.73 -6.32 9.66
C ILE A 28 4.37 -5.94 8.23
N VAL A 29 3.38 -6.58 7.64
CA VAL A 29 2.99 -6.43 6.22
C VAL A 29 1.49 -6.27 6.04
N GLY A 30 0.75 -6.10 7.14
CA GLY A 30 -0.69 -5.90 7.12
C GLY A 30 -1.11 -4.55 6.52
N PRO A 31 -2.42 -4.35 6.28
CA PRO A 31 -2.94 -3.05 5.87
C PRO A 31 -2.58 -1.96 6.88
N ILE A 32 -2.21 -0.78 6.40
CA ILE A 32 -1.95 0.39 7.25
C ILE A 32 -3.29 0.88 7.80
N VAL A 33 -3.57 0.52 9.06
CA VAL A 33 -4.79 0.90 9.78
C VAL A 33 -4.52 2.17 10.57
N ARG A 34 -5.42 3.13 10.54
CA ARG A 34 -5.29 4.37 11.32
C ARG A 34 -5.76 4.15 12.76
N TYR A 35 -5.21 4.95 13.68
CA TYR A 35 -5.61 4.95 15.08
C TYR A 35 -7.14 5.05 15.25
N ASP A 36 -7.77 5.97 14.52
CA ASP A 36 -9.23 6.20 14.53
C ASP A 36 -10.05 5.04 13.94
N GLU A 37 -9.42 4.15 13.22
CA GLU A 37 -10.07 2.96 12.65
C GLU A 37 -9.99 1.76 13.59
N LEU A 38 -8.91 1.63 14.37
CA LEU A 38 -8.67 0.49 15.24
C LEU A 38 -9.21 0.70 16.66
N ILE A 39 -8.77 1.75 17.33
CA ILE A 39 -9.05 1.96 18.75
C ILE A 39 -10.55 2.08 19.07
N PRO A 40 -11.38 2.78 18.29
CA PRO A 40 -12.81 2.81 18.53
C PRO A 40 -13.48 1.44 18.49
N GLN A 41 -12.98 0.52 17.65
CA GLN A 41 -13.52 -0.84 17.59
C GLN A 41 -13.17 -1.65 18.85
N ILE A 42 -11.97 -1.42 19.40
CA ILE A 42 -11.52 -2.08 20.64
C ILE A 42 -12.29 -1.53 21.84
N VAL A 43 -12.37 -0.20 21.97
CA VAL A 43 -13.09 0.46 23.07
C VAL A 43 -14.59 0.15 23.05
N ALA A 44 -15.19 0.01 21.88
CA ALA A 44 -16.61 -0.41 21.73
C ALA A 44 -16.86 -1.87 22.17
N LYS A 45 -15.88 -2.52 22.82
CA LYS A 45 -15.95 -3.91 23.30
C LYS A 45 -16.34 -4.93 22.22
N LYS A 46 -15.97 -4.66 20.96
CA LYS A 46 -16.10 -5.60 19.84
C LYS A 46 -14.96 -6.60 19.79
N PHE A 47 -13.81 -6.20 20.31
CA PHE A 47 -12.59 -7.00 20.40
C PHE A 47 -12.77 -8.18 21.38
N GLY A 48 -12.29 -9.34 20.99
CA GLY A 48 -12.29 -10.55 21.81
C GLY A 48 -13.67 -11.18 22.05
N ARG A 49 -14.75 -10.64 21.48
CA ARG A 49 -16.04 -11.31 21.54
C ARG A 49 -16.08 -12.48 20.58
N PHE A 50 -16.13 -13.70 21.13
CA PHE A 50 -16.30 -14.89 20.33
C PHE A 50 -17.64 -14.86 19.59
N ARG A 51 -17.56 -14.85 18.24
CA ARG A 51 -18.72 -14.98 17.34
C ARG A 51 -18.34 -15.95 16.25
N LEU A 52 -18.99 -17.09 16.21
CA LEU A 52 -18.70 -18.15 15.24
C LEU A 52 -18.65 -17.63 13.80
N GLN A 53 -19.59 -16.75 13.45
CA GLN A 53 -19.59 -16.12 12.12
C GLN A 53 -18.30 -15.33 11.81
N ASN A 54 -17.76 -14.58 12.78
CA ASN A 54 -16.50 -13.86 12.60
C ASN A 54 -15.32 -14.81 12.43
N ILE A 55 -15.31 -15.90 13.19
CA ILE A 55 -14.27 -16.93 13.09
C ILE A 55 -14.31 -17.59 11.72
N LEU A 56 -15.49 -18.04 11.27
CA LEU A 56 -15.63 -18.71 9.97
C LEU A 56 -15.25 -17.79 8.80
N ILE A 57 -15.74 -16.54 8.80
CA ILE A 57 -15.39 -15.57 7.77
C ILE A 57 -13.88 -15.26 7.82
N GLY A 58 -13.35 -15.01 9.02
CA GLY A 58 -11.92 -14.71 9.20
C GLY A 58 -11.03 -15.86 8.75
N LEU A 59 -11.40 -17.10 9.09
CA LEU A 59 -10.69 -18.29 8.67
C LEU A 59 -10.72 -18.48 7.15
N ALA A 60 -11.88 -18.25 6.52
CA ALA A 60 -12.00 -18.33 5.06
C ALA A 60 -11.08 -17.31 4.36
N ILE A 61 -11.07 -16.04 4.82
CA ILE A 61 -10.19 -15.01 4.28
C ILE A 61 -8.72 -15.37 4.51
N PHE A 62 -8.37 -15.85 5.70
CA PHE A 62 -7.02 -16.27 6.06
C PHE A 62 -6.54 -17.43 5.18
N SER A 63 -7.38 -18.43 4.96
CA SER A 63 -7.06 -19.57 4.09
C SER A 63 -6.83 -19.18 2.64
N VAL A 64 -7.62 -18.22 2.11
CA VAL A 64 -7.38 -17.64 0.79
C VAL A 64 -6.03 -16.90 0.76
N GLY A 65 -5.69 -16.15 1.82
CA GLY A 65 -4.40 -15.49 1.95
C GLY A 65 -3.22 -16.48 1.93
N ILE A 66 -3.29 -17.56 2.70
CA ILE A 66 -2.28 -18.64 2.69
C ILE A 66 -2.18 -19.27 1.29
N ALA A 67 -3.31 -19.58 0.66
CA ALA A 67 -3.30 -20.16 -0.68
C ALA A 67 -2.61 -19.26 -1.71
N LYS A 68 -2.85 -17.95 -1.67
CA LYS A 68 -2.14 -16.98 -2.51
C LYS A 68 -0.63 -16.99 -2.27
N LYS A 69 -0.22 -17.03 -1.00
CA LYS A 69 1.21 -17.03 -0.62
C LYS A 69 1.86 -18.36 -1.04
N VAL A 70 1.39 -19.47 -0.50
CA VAL A 70 2.08 -20.76 -0.59
C VAL A 70 1.89 -21.43 -1.95
N ILE A 71 0.66 -21.38 -2.52
CA ILE A 71 0.37 -22.10 -3.77
C ILE A 71 0.75 -21.27 -5.00
N ILE A 72 0.65 -19.94 -4.93
CA ILE A 72 0.90 -19.10 -6.11
C ILE A 72 2.25 -18.38 -6.00
N ALA A 73 2.45 -17.55 -4.99
CA ALA A 73 3.62 -16.69 -4.92
C ALA A 73 4.93 -17.48 -4.75
N ASP A 74 4.98 -18.44 -3.83
CA ASP A 74 6.19 -19.21 -3.56
C ASP A 74 6.56 -20.13 -4.73
N ASN A 75 5.58 -20.65 -5.46
CA ASN A 75 5.85 -21.42 -6.68
C ASN A 75 6.35 -20.52 -7.84
N LEU A 76 5.89 -19.28 -7.92
CA LEU A 76 6.42 -18.33 -8.92
C LEU A 76 7.86 -17.90 -8.60
N ALA A 77 8.26 -17.85 -7.31
CA ALA A 77 9.63 -17.55 -6.91
C ALA A 77 10.65 -18.47 -7.58
N VAL A 78 10.34 -19.75 -7.71
CA VAL A 78 11.20 -20.74 -8.40
C VAL A 78 11.52 -20.34 -9.85
N MET A 79 10.64 -19.59 -10.51
CA MET A 79 10.84 -19.09 -11.88
C MET A 79 11.52 -17.71 -11.89
N VAL A 80 11.35 -16.93 -10.85
CA VAL A 80 11.83 -15.54 -10.74
C VAL A 80 13.28 -15.51 -10.30
N ASP A 81 13.59 -16.18 -9.20
CA ASP A 81 14.89 -16.08 -8.53
C ASP A 81 16.07 -16.39 -9.46
N PRO A 82 16.08 -17.49 -10.25
CA PRO A 82 17.19 -17.78 -11.15
C PRO A 82 17.41 -16.68 -12.21
N THR A 83 16.33 -16.04 -12.70
CA THR A 83 16.45 -14.99 -13.71
C THR A 83 17.10 -13.73 -13.14
N PHE A 84 16.68 -13.32 -11.96
CA PHE A 84 17.21 -12.13 -11.30
C PHE A 84 18.63 -12.38 -10.74
N ASP A 85 18.92 -13.57 -10.21
CA ASP A 85 20.24 -13.95 -9.71
C ASP A 85 21.28 -13.96 -10.82
N HIS A 86 20.97 -14.48 -12.02
CA HIS A 86 21.86 -14.43 -13.18
C HIS A 86 22.21 -12.98 -13.56
N VAL A 87 21.18 -12.11 -13.62
CA VAL A 87 21.41 -10.67 -13.93
C VAL A 87 22.21 -9.98 -12.82
N ALA A 88 21.94 -10.28 -11.56
CA ALA A 88 22.69 -9.73 -10.43
C ALA A 88 24.17 -10.18 -10.44
N ALA A 89 24.45 -11.39 -10.94
CA ALA A 89 25.81 -11.90 -11.15
C ALA A 89 26.50 -11.34 -12.43
N GLY A 90 25.87 -10.36 -13.11
CA GLY A 90 26.41 -9.77 -14.34
C GLY A 90 26.28 -10.65 -15.59
N GLN A 91 25.50 -11.73 -15.52
CA GLN A 91 25.28 -12.63 -16.65
C GLN A 91 24.16 -12.11 -17.54
N THR A 92 24.24 -12.39 -18.83
CA THR A 92 23.19 -12.03 -19.78
C THR A 92 22.09 -13.08 -19.81
N VAL A 93 20.86 -12.63 -19.89
CA VAL A 93 19.67 -13.48 -20.07
C VAL A 93 19.02 -13.21 -21.43
N SER A 94 18.38 -14.19 -22.02
CA SER A 94 17.63 -13.98 -23.26
C SER A 94 16.42 -13.08 -23.02
N ALA A 95 15.96 -12.39 -24.08
CA ALA A 95 14.75 -11.53 -23.97
C ALA A 95 13.52 -12.31 -23.47
N VAL A 96 13.35 -13.55 -23.89
CA VAL A 96 12.28 -14.45 -23.47
C VAL A 96 12.39 -14.75 -21.97
N ALA A 97 13.59 -15.07 -21.48
CA ALA A 97 13.82 -15.31 -20.06
C ALA A 97 13.56 -14.04 -19.22
N ALA A 98 14.02 -12.88 -19.70
CA ALA A 98 13.79 -11.60 -19.04
C ALA A 98 12.29 -11.26 -18.91
N TRP A 99 11.51 -11.41 -19.99
CA TRP A 99 10.07 -11.19 -19.96
C TRP A 99 9.33 -12.19 -19.06
N ARG A 100 9.71 -13.47 -19.15
CA ARG A 100 9.14 -14.50 -18.26
C ARG A 100 9.40 -14.16 -16.79
N GLY A 101 10.63 -13.80 -16.44
CA GLY A 101 11.01 -13.39 -15.09
C GLY A 101 10.22 -12.15 -14.62
N ALA A 102 10.12 -11.12 -15.45
CA ALA A 102 9.40 -9.88 -15.10
C ALA A 102 7.89 -10.11 -14.88
N LEU A 103 7.24 -10.89 -15.76
CA LEU A 103 5.82 -11.21 -15.62
C LEU A 103 5.55 -12.13 -14.42
N ALA A 104 6.41 -13.14 -14.20
CA ALA A 104 6.32 -14.01 -13.03
C ALA A 104 6.53 -13.21 -11.73
N TYR A 105 7.51 -12.30 -11.69
CA TYR A 105 7.74 -11.41 -10.53
C TYR A 105 6.55 -10.50 -10.27
N THR A 106 5.93 -9.95 -11.30
CA THR A 106 4.72 -9.12 -11.14
C THR A 106 3.59 -9.89 -10.45
N CYS A 107 3.35 -11.13 -10.89
CA CYS A 107 2.36 -12.00 -10.27
C CYS A 107 2.79 -12.43 -8.85
N GLN A 108 4.05 -12.83 -8.67
CA GLN A 108 4.61 -13.21 -7.37
C GLN A 108 4.41 -12.08 -6.35
N LEU A 109 4.84 -10.87 -6.66
CA LEU A 109 4.73 -9.72 -5.79
C LEU A 109 3.26 -9.42 -5.41
N TYR A 110 2.35 -9.52 -6.39
CA TYR A 110 0.93 -9.29 -6.13
C TYR A 110 0.34 -10.37 -5.21
N PHE A 111 0.56 -11.64 -5.51
CA PHE A 111 -0.03 -12.72 -4.72
C PHE A 111 0.61 -12.86 -3.35
N ASP A 112 1.91 -12.61 -3.22
CA ASP A 112 2.63 -12.58 -1.96
C ASP A 112 2.06 -11.49 -1.04
N PHE A 113 2.05 -10.26 -1.49
CA PHE A 113 1.62 -9.13 -0.66
C PHE A 113 0.11 -9.11 -0.42
N SER A 114 -0.71 -9.43 -1.43
CA SER A 114 -2.15 -9.56 -1.22
C SER A 114 -2.51 -10.73 -0.32
N GLY A 115 -1.76 -11.82 -0.37
CA GLY A 115 -1.90 -12.96 0.52
C GLY A 115 -1.66 -12.58 1.98
N TYR A 116 -0.57 -11.88 2.26
CA TYR A 116 -0.29 -11.35 3.60
C TYR A 116 -1.39 -10.40 4.09
N SER A 117 -1.84 -9.50 3.23
CA SER A 117 -2.92 -8.56 3.57
C SER A 117 -4.22 -9.29 3.90
N ASP A 118 -4.58 -10.33 3.13
CA ASP A 118 -5.77 -11.14 3.40
C ASP A 118 -5.63 -11.92 4.71
N MET A 119 -4.45 -12.49 5.00
CA MET A 119 -4.19 -13.15 6.29
C MET A 119 -4.38 -12.17 7.46
N ALA A 120 -3.84 -10.96 7.35
CA ALA A 120 -3.99 -9.93 8.37
C ALA A 120 -5.46 -9.51 8.59
N ILE A 121 -6.22 -9.34 7.49
CA ILE A 121 -7.65 -9.03 7.53
C ILE A 121 -8.44 -10.19 8.17
N GLY A 122 -8.09 -11.43 7.80
CA GLY A 122 -8.70 -12.64 8.36
C GLY A 122 -8.49 -12.75 9.86
N LEU A 123 -7.24 -12.55 10.33
CA LEU A 123 -6.90 -12.53 11.77
C LEU A 123 -7.66 -11.44 12.51
N ALA A 124 -7.67 -10.23 12.00
CA ALA A 124 -8.43 -9.13 12.59
C ALA A 124 -9.92 -9.47 12.68
N ARG A 125 -10.47 -10.10 11.63
CA ARG A 125 -11.88 -10.52 11.60
C ARG A 125 -12.20 -11.59 12.64
N MET A 126 -11.33 -12.58 12.85
CA MET A 126 -11.49 -13.59 13.90
C MET A 126 -11.52 -12.95 15.29
N LEU A 127 -10.74 -11.88 15.51
CA LEU A 127 -10.73 -11.09 16.73
C LEU A 127 -11.93 -10.13 16.87
N GLY A 128 -12.84 -10.10 15.90
CA GLY A 128 -14.02 -9.24 15.90
C GLY A 128 -13.78 -7.83 15.35
N LEU A 129 -12.61 -7.58 14.77
CA LEU A 129 -12.22 -6.30 14.19
C LEU A 129 -12.39 -6.31 12.66
N ARG A 130 -12.52 -5.11 12.08
CA ARG A 130 -12.61 -4.90 10.64
C ARG A 130 -11.43 -4.06 10.18
N PHE A 131 -10.59 -4.65 9.35
CA PHE A 131 -9.51 -3.95 8.68
C PHE A 131 -9.92 -3.49 7.28
N PRO A 132 -9.35 -2.40 6.76
CA PRO A 132 -9.54 -1.98 5.39
C PRO A 132 -8.89 -2.99 4.42
N ILE A 133 -9.48 -3.11 3.22
CA ILE A 133 -8.86 -3.87 2.13
C ILE A 133 -7.62 -3.13 1.62
N ASN A 134 -6.61 -3.91 1.22
CA ASN A 134 -5.36 -3.36 0.72
C ASN A 134 -5.19 -3.53 -0.79
N PHE A 135 -5.90 -4.48 -1.39
CA PHE A 135 -5.88 -4.78 -2.82
C PHE A 135 -7.29 -4.98 -3.37
N HIS A 136 -7.53 -4.45 -4.58
CA HIS A 136 -8.81 -4.62 -5.29
C HIS A 136 -8.56 -4.92 -6.77
N SER A 137 -8.08 -6.13 -7.08
CA SER A 137 -7.78 -6.57 -8.45
C SER A 137 -6.94 -5.55 -9.26
N PRO A 138 -5.73 -5.17 -8.82
CA PRO A 138 -4.94 -4.11 -9.45
C PRO A 138 -4.53 -4.41 -10.89
N LEU A 139 -4.36 -5.69 -11.25
CA LEU A 139 -4.02 -6.10 -12.62
C LEU A 139 -5.18 -5.90 -13.63
N LYS A 140 -6.39 -5.53 -13.16
CA LYS A 140 -7.51 -5.13 -13.99
C LYS A 140 -7.62 -3.61 -14.18
N ALA A 141 -6.64 -2.86 -13.69
CA ALA A 141 -6.63 -1.41 -13.83
C ALA A 141 -6.57 -0.99 -15.31
N ARG A 142 -7.24 0.10 -15.63
CA ARG A 142 -7.33 0.63 -17.00
C ARG A 142 -6.41 1.84 -17.20
N SER A 143 -5.81 2.35 -16.12
CA SER A 143 -4.90 3.47 -16.12
C SER A 143 -3.96 3.37 -14.92
N ILE A 144 -2.90 4.20 -14.91
CA ILE A 144 -1.96 4.24 -13.79
C ILE A 144 -2.62 4.77 -12.51
N LEU A 145 -3.52 5.75 -12.62
CA LEU A 145 -4.27 6.25 -11.47
C LEU A 145 -5.27 5.23 -10.96
N ASP A 146 -5.93 4.45 -11.84
CA ASP A 146 -6.80 3.33 -11.43
C ASP A 146 -5.99 2.20 -10.77
N PHE A 147 -4.76 1.94 -11.25
CA PHE A 147 -3.86 0.98 -10.61
C PHE A 147 -3.57 1.37 -9.16
N TRP A 148 -3.19 2.60 -8.87
CA TRP A 148 -2.90 3.06 -7.52
C TRP A 148 -4.13 3.12 -6.61
N ARG A 149 -5.33 3.22 -7.15
CA ARG A 149 -6.59 3.07 -6.39
C ARG A 149 -6.89 1.63 -5.98
N ARG A 150 -6.18 0.65 -6.57
CA ARG A 150 -6.39 -0.78 -6.37
C ARG A 150 -5.21 -1.50 -5.75
N TRP A 151 -4.01 -0.95 -5.86
CA TRP A 151 -2.75 -1.45 -5.31
C TRP A 151 -2.42 -0.74 -4.01
N HIS A 152 -2.12 -1.53 -2.96
CA HIS A 152 -1.69 -1.02 -1.65
C HIS A 152 -2.52 0.20 -1.20
N ILE A 153 -3.84 0.03 -1.21
CA ILE A 153 -4.84 1.09 -1.01
C ILE A 153 -4.60 1.86 0.27
N THR A 154 -4.19 1.17 1.33
CA THR A 154 -3.97 1.78 2.65
C THR A 154 -2.74 2.69 2.66
N LEU A 155 -1.66 2.34 1.93
CA LEU A 155 -0.50 3.21 1.73
C LEU A 155 -0.88 4.42 0.87
N THR A 156 -1.56 4.19 -0.25
CA THR A 156 -2.04 5.27 -1.14
C THR A 156 -2.91 6.26 -0.36
N ARG A 157 -3.82 5.78 0.47
CA ARG A 157 -4.65 6.62 1.33
C ARG A 157 -3.83 7.42 2.34
N MET A 158 -2.85 6.78 2.98
CA MET A 158 -1.96 7.43 3.94
C MET A 158 -1.12 8.53 3.26
N THR A 159 -0.44 8.21 2.18
CA THR A 159 0.40 9.17 1.45
C THR A 159 -0.42 10.29 0.83
N THR A 160 -1.63 9.99 0.33
CA THR A 160 -2.55 11.02 -0.16
C THR A 160 -2.94 11.99 0.96
N THR A 161 -3.26 11.49 2.15
CA THR A 161 -3.71 12.33 3.26
C THR A 161 -2.59 13.21 3.83
N TYR A 162 -1.38 12.65 4.00
CA TYR A 162 -0.32 13.31 4.77
C TYR A 162 0.78 13.95 3.91
N VAL A 163 0.86 13.60 2.64
CA VAL A 163 1.89 14.11 1.71
C VAL A 163 1.25 14.80 0.51
N PHE A 164 0.49 14.06 -0.30
CA PHE A 164 -0.04 14.57 -1.55
C PHE A 164 -0.98 15.77 -1.35
N ALA A 165 -2.00 15.63 -0.51
CA ALA A 165 -3.02 16.67 -0.35
C ALA A 165 -2.46 17.99 0.21
N PRO A 166 -1.60 18.02 1.25
CA PRO A 166 -0.98 19.26 1.71
C PRO A 166 -0.17 19.96 0.62
N ILE A 167 0.66 19.23 -0.12
CA ILE A 167 1.49 19.78 -1.19
C ILE A 167 0.62 20.28 -2.33
N SER A 168 -0.36 19.49 -2.75
CA SER A 168 -1.30 19.88 -3.82
C SER A 168 -2.08 21.15 -3.48
N MET A 169 -2.51 21.31 -2.21
CA MET A 169 -3.16 22.55 -1.78
C MET A 169 -2.24 23.76 -1.88
N GLU A 170 -0.98 23.66 -1.45
CA GLU A 170 -0.02 24.76 -1.55
C GLU A 170 0.34 25.07 -3.01
N SER A 171 0.54 24.05 -3.83
CA SER A 171 0.78 24.20 -5.27
C SER A 171 -0.40 24.88 -5.96
N THR A 172 -1.64 24.53 -5.59
CA THR A 172 -2.85 25.17 -6.12
C THR A 172 -2.95 26.63 -5.69
N ARG A 173 -2.65 26.95 -4.42
CA ARG A 173 -2.60 28.34 -3.94
C ARG A 173 -1.54 29.14 -4.67
N TYR A 174 -0.36 28.56 -4.89
CA TYR A 174 0.72 29.18 -5.65
C TYR A 174 0.28 29.50 -7.09
N ALA A 175 -0.28 28.51 -7.81
CA ALA A 175 -0.79 28.70 -9.17
C ALA A 175 -1.87 29.79 -9.24
N ALA A 176 -2.78 29.84 -8.27
CA ALA A 176 -3.81 30.86 -8.18
C ALA A 176 -3.23 32.25 -7.94
N ARG A 177 -2.27 32.43 -7.02
CA ARG A 177 -1.60 33.71 -6.76
C ARG A 177 -0.87 34.24 -7.97
N HIS A 178 -0.23 33.38 -8.77
CA HIS A 178 0.49 33.74 -9.97
C HIS A 178 -0.36 33.72 -11.24
N LYS A 179 -1.69 33.49 -11.11
CA LYS A 179 -2.67 33.43 -12.22
C LYS A 179 -2.26 32.47 -13.33
N LEU A 180 -1.59 31.37 -12.98
CA LEU A 180 -1.16 30.35 -13.92
C LEU A 180 -2.38 29.61 -14.49
N LYS A 181 -2.43 29.47 -15.82
CA LYS A 181 -3.55 28.85 -16.54
C LYS A 181 -3.05 27.82 -17.55
N GLY A 182 -3.98 27.05 -18.13
CA GLY A 182 -3.68 26.04 -19.13
C GLY A 182 -2.74 24.96 -18.61
N LEU A 183 -1.95 24.37 -19.48
CA LEU A 183 -1.05 23.26 -19.17
C LEU A 183 -0.06 23.59 -18.04
N ILE A 184 0.53 24.80 -18.07
CA ILE A 184 1.48 25.22 -17.03
C ILE A 184 0.81 25.26 -15.66
N GLY A 185 -0.41 25.82 -15.57
CA GLY A 185 -1.17 25.85 -14.32
C GLY A 185 -1.46 24.43 -13.81
N THR A 186 -1.91 23.53 -14.68
CA THR A 186 -2.19 22.12 -14.33
C THR A 186 -0.92 21.40 -13.84
N LEU A 187 0.20 21.55 -14.55
CA LEU A 187 1.46 20.93 -14.14
C LEU A 187 1.96 21.46 -12.80
N VAL A 188 1.91 22.79 -12.57
CA VAL A 188 2.33 23.37 -11.29
C VAL A 188 1.44 22.88 -10.12
N MET A 189 0.16 22.63 -10.35
CA MET A 189 -0.74 22.13 -9.32
C MET A 189 -0.51 20.64 -9.00
N ALA A 190 -0.27 19.82 -10.01
CA ALA A 190 -0.22 18.36 -9.86
C ALA A 190 1.19 17.79 -9.66
N ALA A 191 2.17 18.27 -10.44
CA ALA A 191 3.48 17.64 -10.51
C ALA A 191 4.25 17.62 -9.19
N PRO A 192 4.33 18.71 -8.38
CA PRO A 192 5.08 18.68 -7.13
C PRO A 192 4.53 17.63 -6.15
N ALA A 193 3.20 17.53 -6.03
CA ALA A 193 2.55 16.59 -5.14
C ALA A 193 2.78 15.14 -5.59
N CYS A 194 2.62 14.85 -6.89
CA CYS A 194 2.91 13.53 -7.45
C CYS A 194 4.38 13.15 -7.24
N PHE A 195 5.29 14.04 -7.65
CA PHE A 195 6.73 13.77 -7.61
C PHE A 195 7.23 13.48 -6.20
N ILE A 196 6.93 14.35 -5.24
CA ILE A 196 7.36 14.19 -3.86
C ILE A 196 6.74 12.93 -3.24
N THR A 197 5.45 12.67 -3.50
CA THR A 197 4.77 11.49 -2.95
C THR A 197 5.40 10.20 -3.45
N PHE A 198 5.61 10.05 -4.76
CA PHE A 198 6.19 8.83 -5.30
C PHE A 198 7.67 8.66 -4.99
N LEU A 199 8.45 9.73 -4.91
CA LEU A 199 9.83 9.65 -4.46
C LEU A 199 9.92 9.20 -2.99
N LEU A 200 9.04 9.71 -2.13
CA LEU A 200 8.98 9.26 -0.72
C LEU A 200 8.56 7.79 -0.62
N ILE A 201 7.61 7.33 -1.43
CA ILE A 201 7.23 5.91 -1.51
C ILE A 201 8.44 5.07 -1.95
N GLY A 202 9.17 5.52 -2.98
CA GLY A 202 10.38 4.84 -3.45
C GLY A 202 11.45 4.74 -2.37
N LEU A 203 11.80 5.84 -1.72
CA LEU A 203 12.76 5.87 -0.60
C LEU A 203 12.32 5.03 0.59
N TRP A 204 11.04 4.97 0.87
CA TRP A 204 10.50 4.13 1.93
C TRP A 204 10.69 2.64 1.65
N HIS A 205 10.65 2.21 0.38
CA HIS A 205 10.94 0.84 -0.02
C HIS A 205 12.41 0.46 0.14
N GLY A 206 13.33 1.42 0.07
CA GLY A 206 14.75 1.20 0.29
C GLY A 206 15.65 2.30 -0.31
N ALA A 207 16.85 2.45 0.25
CA ALA A 207 17.84 3.42 -0.17
C ALA A 207 18.68 2.88 -1.36
N ASN A 208 17.99 2.51 -2.46
CA ASN A 208 18.64 2.04 -3.69
C ASN A 208 18.14 2.86 -4.89
N TRP A 209 19.00 3.03 -5.89
CA TRP A 209 18.68 3.73 -7.14
C TRP A 209 17.45 3.14 -7.86
N THR A 210 17.24 1.84 -7.79
CA THR A 210 16.07 1.17 -8.37
C THR A 210 14.75 1.69 -7.80
N PHE A 211 14.70 1.97 -6.50
CA PHE A 211 13.50 2.52 -5.85
C PHE A 211 13.29 4.01 -6.15
N LEU A 212 14.37 4.77 -6.34
CA LEU A 212 14.26 6.15 -6.81
C LEU A 212 13.74 6.19 -8.25
N LEU A 213 14.25 5.32 -9.13
CA LEU A 213 13.74 5.19 -10.51
C LEU A 213 12.29 4.72 -10.54
N PHE A 214 11.89 3.80 -9.67
CA PHE A 214 10.50 3.40 -9.48
C PHE A 214 9.62 4.62 -9.13
N GLY A 215 10.00 5.41 -8.12
CA GLY A 215 9.26 6.61 -7.72
C GLY A 215 9.18 7.65 -8.84
N LEU A 216 10.29 7.88 -9.55
CA LEU A 216 10.34 8.79 -10.69
C LEU A 216 9.42 8.34 -11.83
N LEU A 217 9.50 7.08 -12.23
CA LEU A 217 8.67 6.52 -13.30
C LEU A 217 7.17 6.66 -12.98
N HIS A 218 6.75 6.25 -11.78
CA HIS A 218 5.36 6.34 -11.37
C HIS A 218 4.87 7.78 -11.24
N SER A 219 5.73 8.71 -10.83
CA SER A 219 5.35 10.13 -10.80
C SER A 219 5.12 10.69 -12.21
N ILE A 220 6.03 10.39 -13.15
CA ILE A 220 5.89 10.83 -14.55
C ILE A 220 4.61 10.26 -15.18
N LEU A 221 4.39 8.96 -15.04
CA LEU A 221 3.19 8.30 -15.58
C LEU A 221 1.89 8.88 -14.98
N SER A 222 1.89 9.19 -13.67
CA SER A 222 0.72 9.75 -12.99
C SER A 222 0.46 11.22 -13.33
N ILE A 223 1.51 11.98 -13.72
CA ILE A 223 1.38 13.37 -14.16
C ILE A 223 0.92 13.42 -15.63
N ALA A 224 1.34 12.45 -16.44
CA ALA A 224 1.00 12.39 -17.86
C ALA A 224 -0.46 11.99 -18.14
N GLU A 225 -1.14 11.36 -17.17
CA GLU A 225 -2.56 10.99 -17.21
C GLU A 225 -3.46 12.08 -16.65
#